data_112730d09710d006bda54a5ea5447973
#
_entry.id   112730d09710d006bda54a5ea5447973
#
_cell.length_a   1.000
_cell.length_b   1.000
_cell.length_c   1.000
_cell.angle_alpha   90.00
_cell.angle_beta   90.00
_cell.angle_gamma   90.00
#
_symmetry.space_group_name_H-M   'P 1'
#
loop_
_entity.id
_entity.type
_entity.pdbx_description
1 polymer ?
#
loop_
_entity_poly.entity_id
_entity_poly.type
_entity_poly.pdbx_seq_one_letter_code
_entity_poly.pdbx_strand_id
1 'polypeptide(L)' 'MEKDQIIYDKRKSMGEIIRTMRTAQGWTQKQLAEIAGITVANVRSIEAGKYAVNIDVLNKIAGALNAELRMIEKE' A
#
# COMPACT_ATOMS: atom_id res chain seq x y z
N MET A 1 -14.43 2.50 16.03
CA MET A 1 -13.47 1.64 15.41
C MET A 1 -12.52 2.44 14.54
N GLU A 2 -11.27 2.16 14.63
CA GLU A 2 -10.32 2.94 13.88
C GLU A 2 -10.28 2.51 12.43
N LYS A 3 -9.99 3.48 11.59
CA LYS A 3 -9.81 3.24 10.19
C LYS A 3 -8.53 2.43 9.95
N ASP A 4 -8.53 1.61 8.94
CA ASP A 4 -7.31 0.90 8.56
C ASP A 4 -6.23 1.91 8.22
N GLN A 5 -5.00 1.58 8.60
CA GLN A 5 -3.88 2.50 8.43
C GLN A 5 -2.71 1.78 7.79
N ILE A 6 -2.00 2.54 6.96
CA ILE A 6 -0.72 2.08 6.43
C ILE A 6 0.35 2.79 7.23
N ILE A 7 1.10 2.02 8.00
CA ILE A 7 2.13 2.56 8.87
C ILE A 7 3.47 2.43 8.18
N TYR A 8 4.10 3.57 7.93
CA TYR A 8 5.38 3.59 7.24
C TYR A 8 6.49 3.34 8.25
N ASP A 9 6.74 2.08 8.51
CA ASP A 9 7.75 1.66 9.48
C ASP A 9 8.89 0.93 8.77
N LYS A 10 8.56 -0.17 8.13
CA LYS A 10 9.51 -0.94 7.35
C LYS A 10 8.88 -1.21 6.00
N ARG A 11 9.71 -1.19 4.96
CA ARG A 11 9.19 -1.43 3.62
C ARG A 11 8.47 -2.76 3.51
N LYS A 12 9.03 -3.77 4.15
CA LYS A 12 8.45 -5.11 4.07
C LYS A 12 7.11 -5.16 4.80
N SER A 13 7.04 -4.54 5.97
CA SER A 13 5.78 -4.48 6.72
C SER A 13 4.72 -3.73 5.96
N MET A 14 5.11 -2.63 5.31
CA MET A 14 4.18 -1.85 4.52
C MET A 14 3.65 -2.67 3.35
N GLY A 15 4.53 -3.41 2.69
CA GLY A 15 4.11 -4.24 1.58
C GLY A 15 3.13 -5.32 2.01
N GLU A 16 3.36 -5.91 3.17
CA GLU A 16 2.45 -6.91 3.71
C GLU A 16 1.09 -6.32 4.04
N ILE A 17 1.07 -5.13 4.60
CA ILE A 17 -0.18 -4.45 4.91
C ILE A 17 -0.97 -4.19 3.64
N ILE A 18 -0.30 -3.66 2.61
CA ILE A 18 -0.94 -3.36 1.35
C ILE A 18 -1.51 -4.64 0.72
N ARG A 19 -0.72 -5.71 0.75
CA ARG A 19 -1.19 -6.97 0.20
C ARG A 19 -2.42 -7.49 0.94
N THR A 20 -2.40 -7.40 2.26
CA THR A 20 -3.54 -7.86 3.06
C THR A 20 -4.79 -7.05 2.73
N MET A 21 -4.64 -5.73 2.63
CA MET A 21 -5.78 -4.88 2.33
C MET A 21 -6.29 -5.12 0.91
N ARG A 22 -5.37 -5.36 -0.02
CA ARG A 22 -5.76 -5.65 -1.40
C ARG A 22 -6.53 -6.96 -1.50
N THR A 23 -6.01 -8.01 -0.86
CA THR A 23 -6.68 -9.30 -0.94
C THR A 23 -8.02 -9.29 -0.19
N ALA A 24 -8.14 -8.47 0.83
CA ALA A 24 -9.41 -8.31 1.53
C ALA A 24 -10.47 -7.71 0.62
N GLN A 25 -10.07 -6.93 -0.40
CA GLN A 25 -10.99 -6.40 -1.39
C GLN A 25 -11.30 -7.42 -2.49
N GLY A 26 -10.57 -8.51 -2.53
CA GLY A 26 -10.72 -9.49 -3.61
C GLY A 26 -10.02 -9.07 -4.88
N TRP A 27 -9.04 -8.18 -4.81
CA TRP A 27 -8.39 -7.63 -5.99
C TRP A 27 -7.08 -8.35 -6.28
N THR A 28 -6.77 -8.47 -7.58
CA THR A 28 -5.44 -8.87 -8.01
C THR A 28 -4.51 -7.66 -7.96
N GLN A 29 -3.21 -7.94 -8.07
CA GLN A 29 -2.24 -6.86 -8.15
C GLN A 29 -2.52 -5.94 -9.33
N LYS A 30 -2.94 -6.53 -10.45
CA LYS A 30 -3.27 -5.74 -11.63
C LYS A 30 -4.46 -4.82 -11.36
N GLN A 31 -5.47 -5.33 -10.67
CA GLN A 31 -6.64 -4.52 -10.36
C GLN A 31 -6.29 -3.37 -9.44
N LEU A 32 -5.48 -3.62 -8.41
CA LEU A 32 -5.04 -2.54 -7.55
C LEU A 32 -4.27 -1.49 -8.34
N ALA A 33 -3.38 -1.95 -9.22
CA ALA A 33 -2.58 -1.03 -10.03
C ALA A 33 -3.48 -0.15 -10.90
N GLU A 34 -4.50 -0.74 -11.51
CA GLU A 34 -5.41 0.02 -12.35
C GLU A 34 -6.20 1.04 -11.55
N ILE A 35 -6.70 0.64 -10.40
CA ILE A 35 -7.50 1.53 -9.57
C ILE A 35 -6.63 2.66 -9.02
N ALA A 36 -5.42 2.35 -8.63
CA ALA A 36 -4.51 3.34 -8.06
C ALA A 36 -3.85 4.22 -9.12
N GLY A 37 -3.89 3.80 -10.38
CA GLY A 37 -3.24 4.58 -11.43
C GLY A 37 -1.74 4.42 -11.46
N ILE A 38 -1.25 3.24 -11.13
CA ILE A 38 0.19 2.93 -11.15
C ILE A 38 0.40 1.64 -11.92
N THR A 39 1.65 1.26 -12.12
CA THR A 39 1.95 0.04 -12.86
C THR A 39 1.84 -1.18 -11.96
N VAL A 40 1.54 -2.34 -12.57
CA VAL A 40 1.50 -3.57 -11.81
C VAL A 40 2.89 -3.93 -11.28
N ALA A 41 3.94 -3.53 -12.01
CA ALA A 41 5.30 -3.75 -11.53
C ALA A 41 5.55 -3.01 -10.22
N ASN A 42 5.00 -1.80 -10.10
CA ASN A 42 5.12 -1.05 -8.84
C ASN A 42 4.42 -1.77 -7.70
N VAL A 43 3.20 -2.23 -7.94
CA VAL A 43 2.47 -2.97 -6.89
C VAL A 43 3.26 -4.20 -6.48
N ARG A 44 3.75 -4.94 -7.46
CA ARG A 44 4.49 -6.18 -7.19
C ARG A 44 5.73 -5.91 -6.35
N SER A 45 6.49 -4.87 -6.71
CA SER A 45 7.71 -4.54 -6.00
C SER A 45 7.43 -4.05 -4.59
N ILE A 46 6.38 -3.27 -4.42
CA ILE A 46 6.02 -2.74 -3.11
C ILE A 46 5.59 -3.88 -2.19
N GLU A 47 4.75 -4.79 -2.69
CA GLU A 47 4.29 -5.90 -1.86
C GLU A 47 5.42 -6.86 -1.51
N ALA A 48 6.43 -6.95 -2.37
CA ALA A 48 7.60 -7.77 -2.09
C ALA A 48 8.61 -7.06 -1.18
N GLY A 49 8.41 -5.78 -0.91
CA GLY A 49 9.32 -5.02 -0.08
C GLY A 49 10.66 -4.78 -0.72
N LYS A 50 10.69 -4.67 -2.04
CA LYS A 50 11.95 -4.63 -2.76
C LYS A 50 12.51 -3.23 -2.99
N TYR A 51 11.69 -2.21 -2.84
CA TYR A 51 12.22 -0.87 -3.00
C TYR A 51 11.41 0.12 -2.19
N ALA A 52 12.01 1.26 -1.94
CA ALA A 52 11.33 2.32 -1.21
C ALA A 52 10.32 2.98 -2.13
N VAL A 53 9.07 3.02 -1.71
CA VAL A 53 8.01 3.65 -2.48
C VAL A 53 7.97 5.13 -2.11
N ASN A 54 7.76 5.98 -3.12
CA ASN A 54 7.63 7.40 -2.81
C ASN A 54 6.21 7.69 -2.32
N ILE A 55 6.07 8.86 -1.71
CA ILE A 55 4.85 9.21 -1.02
C ILE A 55 3.67 9.37 -1.99
N ASP A 56 3.93 9.81 -3.22
CA ASP A 56 2.87 9.97 -4.20
C ASP A 56 2.25 8.62 -4.57
N VAL A 57 3.09 7.63 -4.81
CA VAL A 57 2.62 6.30 -5.15
C VAL A 57 1.88 5.69 -3.97
N LEU A 58 2.42 5.88 -2.78
CA LEU A 58 1.80 5.34 -1.58
C LEU A 58 0.43 5.97 -1.33
N ASN A 59 0.30 7.27 -1.58
CA ASN A 59 -0.99 7.95 -1.46
C ASN A 59 -2.00 7.41 -2.48
N LYS A 60 -1.56 7.12 -3.68
CA LYS A 60 -2.44 6.55 -4.69
C LYS A 60 -2.95 5.18 -4.26
N ILE A 61 -2.07 4.38 -3.68
CA ILE A 61 -2.46 3.06 -3.19
C ILE A 61 -3.42 3.21 -2.01
N ALA A 62 -3.11 4.09 -1.08
CA ALA A 62 -3.98 4.30 0.08
C ALA A 62 -5.36 4.75 -0.36
N GLY A 63 -5.42 5.67 -1.34
CA GLY A 63 -6.70 6.12 -1.86
C GLY A 63 -7.50 5.00 -2.49
N ALA A 64 -6.82 4.15 -3.27
CA ALA A 64 -7.49 3.02 -3.92
C ALA A 64 -8.05 2.05 -2.88
N LEU A 65 -7.34 1.87 -1.78
CA LEU A 65 -7.75 0.95 -0.72
C LEU A 65 -8.66 1.60 0.30
N ASN A 66 -9.00 2.87 0.10
CA ASN A 66 -9.81 3.63 1.05
C ASN A 66 -9.19 3.59 2.44
N ALA A 67 -7.87 3.75 2.49
CA ALA A 67 -7.11 3.70 3.72
C ALA A 67 -6.47 5.05 3.98
N GLU A 68 -6.09 5.25 5.22
CA GLU A 68 -5.42 6.46 5.63
C GLU A 68 -3.94 6.21 5.78
N LEU A 69 -3.13 7.03 5.11
CA LEU A 69 -1.69 6.94 5.23
C LEU A 69 -1.24 7.72 6.45
N ARG A 70 -0.52 7.06 7.34
CA ARG A 70 -0.02 7.70 8.54
C ARG A 70 1.42 7.35 8.76
N MET A 71 2.17 8.34 9.16
CA MET A 71 3.52 8.13 9.67
C MET A 71 3.49 8.31 11.17
N ILE A 72 3.95 7.29 11.88
CA ILE A 72 3.94 7.33 13.33
C ILE A 72 5.35 7.59 13.78
N GLU A 73 5.48 8.66 14.53
CA GLU A 73 6.78 9.07 15.04
C GLU A 73 7.09 8.25 16.28
N LYS A 74 8.25 7.65 16.30
CA LYS A 74 8.66 6.89 17.45
C LYS A 74 9.35 7.77 18.43
N GLU A 75 9.14 7.48 19.68
CA GLU A 75 9.74 8.26 20.76
C GLU A 75 10.98 7.65 21.26
#